data_c9cf276d611b627ef459637493756ebb
#
_entry.id   c9cf276d611b627ef459637493756ebb
#
_cell.length_a   1.000
_cell.length_b   1.000
_cell.length_c   1.000
_cell.angle_alpha   90.00
_cell.angle_beta   90.00
_cell.angle_gamma   90.00
#
_symmetry.space_group_name_H-M   'P 1'
#
loop_
_entity.id
_entity.type
_entity.pdbx_description
1 polymer ?
#
loop_
_entity_poly.entity_id
_entity_poly.type
_entity_poly.pdbx_seq_one_letter_code
_entity_poly.pdbx_strand_id
1 'polypeptide(L)'
;MIKLIASDMDGTLLDEDARVPEETFELIHRLAERGVRFVASSGRRYDTLRWFFEPVADEMDYVASLGTQVYADGRLLDREVFSTLSVMRLFETCQMFDCLHLALYDAGHAFLLNDQSAYVRELDKDLPDAICVFDPPSPDVSIIKASICCDRPEQIMDMAYVLERELSEWFTFLPSGSRWIDVTPRHVSKATGLEQVMRYWGIQPDEVMAFGDSMNDYAMLRYVGHPCVMANARYAVKQVAQHVIGSNAEHAVQATMRELLESL
;
A
#
# COMPACT_ATOMS: atom_id res chain seq x y z
N MET A 1 -21.13 6.31 -14.65
CA MET A 1 -20.08 7.31 -14.97
C MET A 1 -19.04 7.25 -13.87
N ILE A 2 -17.75 7.17 -14.21
CA ILE A 2 -16.67 7.11 -13.21
C ILE A 2 -16.57 8.44 -12.46
N LYS A 3 -16.48 8.37 -11.14
CA LYS A 3 -16.34 9.53 -10.24
C LYS A 3 -15.06 9.45 -9.40
N LEU A 4 -14.43 8.28 -9.35
CA LEU A 4 -13.20 8.07 -8.58
C LEU A 4 -12.29 7.08 -9.29
N ILE A 5 -11.00 7.41 -9.30
CA ILE A 5 -9.92 6.54 -9.72
C ILE A 5 -9.06 6.23 -8.50
N ALA A 6 -8.82 4.95 -8.22
CA ALA A 6 -7.87 4.50 -7.21
C ALA A 6 -6.70 3.79 -7.89
N SER A 7 -5.48 4.14 -7.58
CA SER A 7 -4.30 3.50 -8.16
C SER A 7 -3.32 3.06 -7.09
N ASP A 8 -2.85 1.82 -7.20
CA ASP A 8 -1.59 1.43 -6.59
C ASP A 8 -0.42 2.20 -7.23
N MET A 9 0.73 2.16 -6.57
CA MET A 9 1.93 2.89 -6.95
C MET A 9 2.96 1.97 -7.63
N ASP A 10 3.57 1.08 -6.87
CA ASP A 10 4.71 0.27 -7.28
C ASP A 10 4.30 -0.87 -8.22
N GLY A 11 4.80 -0.88 -9.45
CA GLY A 11 4.37 -1.84 -10.48
C GLY A 11 3.05 -1.48 -11.14
N THR A 12 2.44 -0.35 -10.80
CA THR A 12 1.16 0.13 -11.34
C THR A 12 1.30 1.54 -11.92
N LEU A 13 1.31 2.57 -11.07
CA LEU A 13 1.36 3.98 -11.52
C LEU A 13 2.79 4.45 -11.82
N LEU A 14 3.75 4.00 -11.01
CA LEU A 14 5.16 4.38 -11.15
C LEU A 14 5.80 3.70 -12.36
N ASP A 15 6.70 4.42 -13.01
CA ASP A 15 7.54 3.90 -14.09
C ASP A 15 8.63 2.93 -13.55
N GLU A 16 9.50 2.45 -14.44
CA GLU A 16 10.60 1.54 -14.09
C GLU A 16 11.68 2.18 -13.21
N ASP A 17 11.76 3.52 -13.18
CA ASP A 17 12.65 4.30 -12.32
C ASP A 17 12.00 4.65 -10.96
N ALA A 18 10.83 4.07 -10.65
CA ALA A 18 10.02 4.34 -9.46
C ALA A 18 9.60 5.82 -9.32
N ARG A 19 9.33 6.49 -10.44
CA ARG A 19 8.87 7.89 -10.50
C ARG A 19 7.43 7.95 -10.98
N VAL A 20 6.70 8.98 -10.53
CA VAL A 20 5.40 9.32 -11.12
C VAL A 20 5.66 9.98 -12.47
N PRO A 21 5.16 9.44 -13.60
CA PRO A 21 5.26 10.08 -14.90
C PRO A 21 4.64 11.49 -14.86
N GLU A 22 5.32 12.48 -15.41
CA GLU A 22 4.94 13.90 -15.29
C GLU A 22 3.52 14.19 -15.79
N GLU A 23 3.10 13.51 -16.86
CA GLU A 23 1.73 13.62 -17.39
C GLU A 23 0.63 13.24 -16.40
N THR A 24 0.96 12.43 -15.39
CA THR A 24 0.01 12.00 -14.36
C THR A 24 -0.57 13.18 -13.60
N PHE A 25 0.24 14.18 -13.31
CA PHE A 25 -0.19 15.38 -12.57
C PHE A 25 -1.21 16.18 -13.37
N GLU A 26 -0.97 16.39 -14.67
CA GLU A 26 -1.92 17.08 -15.56
C GLU A 26 -3.23 16.28 -15.67
N LEU A 27 -3.15 14.96 -15.80
CA LEU A 27 -4.33 14.10 -15.90
C LEU A 27 -5.16 14.16 -14.62
N ILE A 28 -4.54 14.11 -13.43
CA ILE A 28 -5.24 14.23 -12.14
C ILE A 28 -5.97 15.58 -12.07
N HIS A 29 -5.29 16.67 -12.39
CA HIS A 29 -5.87 18.01 -12.38
C HIS A 29 -7.09 18.10 -13.32
N ARG A 30 -6.94 17.67 -14.56
CA ARG A 30 -8.03 17.72 -15.57
C ARG A 30 -9.22 16.83 -15.21
N LEU A 31 -8.97 15.66 -14.58
CA LEU A 31 -10.02 14.78 -14.07
C LEU A 31 -10.75 15.42 -12.89
N ALA A 32 -10.04 16.10 -11.99
CA ALA A 32 -10.63 16.84 -10.88
C ALA A 32 -11.56 17.96 -11.38
N GLU A 33 -11.18 18.69 -12.44
CA GLU A 33 -12.04 19.69 -13.10
C GLU A 33 -13.35 19.08 -13.66
N ARG A 34 -13.36 17.79 -13.99
CA ARG A 34 -14.55 17.04 -14.44
C ARG A 34 -15.28 16.32 -13.30
N GLY A 35 -14.88 16.55 -12.05
CA GLY A 35 -15.50 15.96 -10.88
C GLY A 35 -15.09 14.52 -10.62
N VAL A 36 -14.00 14.04 -11.22
CA VAL A 36 -13.42 12.70 -10.96
C VAL A 36 -12.26 12.83 -9.96
N ARG A 37 -12.38 12.17 -8.82
CA ARG A 37 -11.38 12.15 -7.76
C ARG A 37 -10.27 11.14 -8.08
N PHE A 38 -9.05 11.42 -7.60
CA PHE A 38 -7.95 10.46 -7.66
C PHE A 38 -7.49 10.06 -6.25
N VAL A 39 -7.24 8.77 -6.05
CA VAL A 39 -6.78 8.18 -4.79
C VAL A 39 -5.48 7.42 -5.03
N ALA A 40 -4.41 7.82 -4.37
CA ALA A 40 -3.21 6.98 -4.27
C ALA A 40 -3.40 5.95 -3.16
N SER A 41 -3.40 4.64 -3.51
CA SER A 41 -3.63 3.53 -2.59
C SER A 41 -2.39 2.64 -2.50
N SER A 42 -1.57 2.79 -1.44
CA SER A 42 -0.23 2.21 -1.38
C SER A 42 0.16 1.69 0.00
N GLY A 43 1.18 0.82 0.03
CA GLY A 43 1.89 0.45 1.26
C GLY A 43 2.82 1.55 1.79
N ARG A 44 3.04 2.62 1.03
CA ARG A 44 3.85 3.76 1.42
C ARG A 44 3.14 4.61 2.47
N ARG A 45 3.90 5.31 3.32
CA ARG A 45 3.36 6.24 4.31
C ARG A 45 2.74 7.47 3.64
N TYR A 46 1.84 8.14 4.34
CA TYR A 46 1.14 9.33 3.83
C TYR A 46 2.09 10.46 3.42
N ASP A 47 3.09 10.76 4.25
CA ASP A 47 4.10 11.79 3.95
C ASP A 47 4.87 11.49 2.66
N THR A 48 5.24 10.22 2.47
CA THR A 48 5.89 9.75 1.25
C THR A 48 4.98 9.90 0.03
N LEU A 49 3.70 9.52 0.15
CA LEU A 49 2.74 9.70 -0.95
C LEU A 49 2.55 11.17 -1.31
N ARG A 50 2.40 12.05 -0.33
CA ARG A 50 2.31 13.49 -0.57
C ARG A 50 3.52 14.05 -1.29
N TRP A 51 4.71 13.56 -0.95
CA TRP A 51 5.93 13.96 -1.65
C TRP A 51 5.93 13.53 -3.12
N PHE A 52 5.49 12.30 -3.44
CA PHE A 52 5.37 11.83 -4.82
C PHE A 52 4.40 12.67 -5.66
N PHE A 53 3.37 13.19 -5.05
CA PHE A 53 2.29 13.94 -5.71
C PHE A 53 2.31 15.44 -5.36
N GLU A 54 3.46 15.98 -4.93
CA GLU A 54 3.58 17.38 -4.48
C GLU A 54 2.86 18.40 -5.40
N PRO A 55 2.92 18.31 -6.75
CA PRO A 55 2.24 19.26 -7.62
C PRO A 55 0.70 19.26 -7.55
N VAL A 56 0.09 18.14 -7.14
CA VAL A 56 -1.37 17.94 -7.09
C VAL A 56 -1.85 17.38 -5.75
N ALA A 57 -0.99 17.40 -4.74
CA ALA A 57 -1.21 16.71 -3.47
C ALA A 57 -2.50 17.13 -2.73
N ASP A 58 -2.98 18.34 -2.95
CA ASP A 58 -4.20 18.86 -2.32
C ASP A 58 -5.46 18.61 -3.18
N GLU A 59 -5.32 18.09 -4.39
CA GLU A 59 -6.42 17.78 -5.31
C GLU A 59 -6.88 16.31 -5.24
N MET A 60 -6.20 15.49 -4.42
CA MET A 60 -6.41 14.04 -4.38
C MET A 60 -6.54 13.50 -2.95
N ASP A 61 -6.92 12.24 -2.87
CA ASP A 61 -7.13 11.51 -1.62
C ASP A 61 -6.11 10.37 -1.47
N TYR A 62 -5.97 9.80 -0.26
CA TYR A 62 -4.91 8.83 0.03
C TYR A 62 -5.40 7.69 0.89
N VAL A 63 -5.08 6.48 0.47
CA VAL A 63 -5.13 5.24 1.25
C VAL A 63 -3.69 4.81 1.48
N ALA A 64 -3.10 5.26 2.57
CA ALA A 64 -1.70 5.06 2.90
C ALA A 64 -1.49 3.86 3.82
N SER A 65 -0.26 3.34 3.85
CA SER A 65 0.16 2.23 4.73
C SER A 65 -0.82 1.05 4.66
N LEU A 66 -1.20 0.64 3.43
CA LEU A 66 -2.14 -0.45 3.14
C LEU A 66 -3.55 -0.25 3.73
N GLY A 67 -3.96 0.99 4.01
CA GLY A 67 -5.27 1.31 4.55
C GLY A 67 -5.30 1.63 6.04
N THR A 68 -4.16 1.59 6.75
CA THR A 68 -4.12 2.01 8.16
C THR A 68 -4.22 3.51 8.35
N GLN A 69 -4.02 4.29 7.29
CA GLN A 69 -4.23 5.74 7.28
C GLN A 69 -5.01 6.12 6.02
N VAL A 70 -6.13 6.80 6.22
CA VAL A 70 -7.02 7.23 5.14
C VAL A 70 -7.24 8.73 5.23
N TYR A 71 -7.00 9.40 4.11
CA TYR A 71 -7.18 10.84 4.01
C TYR A 71 -8.07 11.18 2.82
N ALA A 72 -9.03 12.07 3.03
CA ALA A 72 -9.80 12.68 1.96
C ALA A 72 -10.03 14.17 2.24
N ASP A 73 -10.06 14.98 1.18
CA ASP A 73 -10.22 16.43 1.27
C ASP A 73 -9.21 17.09 2.24
N GLY A 74 -7.97 16.62 2.24
CA GLY A 74 -6.93 17.07 3.16
C GLY A 74 -7.12 16.66 4.64
N ARG A 75 -8.13 15.85 4.96
CA ARG A 75 -8.49 15.45 6.32
C ARG A 75 -8.16 13.98 6.57
N LEU A 76 -7.63 13.70 7.75
CA LEU A 76 -7.52 12.33 8.23
C LEU A 76 -8.94 11.80 8.55
N LEU A 77 -9.40 10.81 7.79
CA LEU A 77 -10.70 10.15 8.04
C LEU A 77 -10.55 9.02 9.05
N ASP A 78 -9.46 8.26 8.94
CA ASP A 78 -9.22 7.10 9.79
C ASP A 78 -7.73 6.84 9.99
N ARG A 79 -7.40 6.33 11.17
CA ARG A 79 -6.06 5.86 11.52
C ARG A 79 -6.16 4.63 12.40
N GLU A 80 -5.81 3.49 11.84
CA GLU A 80 -5.66 2.26 12.60
C GLU A 80 -4.28 2.18 13.24
N VAL A 81 -4.25 1.89 14.54
CA VAL A 81 -3.05 1.75 15.34
C VAL A 81 -2.96 0.31 15.85
N PHE A 82 -1.79 -0.28 15.71
CA PHE A 82 -1.52 -1.60 16.26
C PHE A 82 -1.56 -1.54 17.78
N SER A 83 -2.32 -2.44 18.41
CA SER A 83 -2.34 -2.51 19.87
C SER A 83 -0.97 -2.96 20.41
N THR A 84 -0.60 -2.50 21.60
CA THR A 84 0.65 -2.93 22.26
C THR A 84 0.75 -4.46 22.33
N LEU A 85 -0.35 -5.14 22.64
CA LEU A 85 -0.38 -6.59 22.71
C LEU A 85 -0.12 -7.22 21.34
N SER A 86 -0.72 -6.70 20.27
CA SER A 86 -0.50 -7.22 18.93
C SER A 86 0.93 -6.99 18.44
N VAL A 87 1.53 -5.83 18.75
CA VAL A 87 2.94 -5.54 18.46
C VAL A 87 3.86 -6.52 19.19
N MET A 88 3.61 -6.77 20.48
CA MET A 88 4.41 -7.73 21.25
C MET A 88 4.30 -9.16 20.71
N ARG A 89 3.09 -9.60 20.33
CA ARG A 89 2.88 -10.92 19.70
C ARG A 89 3.62 -11.05 18.37
N LEU A 90 3.57 -10.01 17.55
CA LEU A 90 4.29 -9.98 16.27
C LEU A 90 5.80 -10.07 16.50
N PHE A 91 6.32 -9.29 17.43
CA PHE A 91 7.73 -9.29 17.81
C PHE A 91 8.19 -10.65 18.33
N GLU A 92 7.52 -11.22 19.35
CA GLU A 92 7.83 -12.52 19.92
C GLU A 92 7.84 -13.62 18.85
N THR A 93 6.88 -13.60 17.93
CA THR A 93 6.80 -14.59 16.84
C THR A 93 7.94 -14.43 15.85
N CYS A 94 8.28 -13.19 15.45
CA CYS A 94 9.42 -12.96 14.56
C CYS A 94 10.74 -13.41 15.19
N GLN A 95 10.91 -13.25 16.49
CA GLN A 95 12.13 -13.68 17.21
C GLN A 95 12.33 -15.22 17.24
N MET A 96 11.31 -15.99 16.93
CA MET A 96 11.44 -17.44 16.82
C MET A 96 12.17 -17.88 15.54
N PHE A 97 12.37 -16.96 14.59
CA PHE A 97 12.97 -17.24 13.27
C PHE A 97 14.13 -16.28 13.02
N ASP A 98 15.32 -16.81 12.86
CA ASP A 98 16.55 -16.04 12.62
C ASP A 98 16.60 -15.31 11.27
N CYS A 99 15.70 -15.67 10.34
CA CYS A 99 15.58 -15.07 9.03
C CYS A 99 14.53 -13.93 8.96
N LEU A 100 13.82 -13.63 10.05
CA LEU A 100 12.78 -12.60 10.05
C LEU A 100 13.23 -11.36 10.84
N HIS A 101 13.13 -10.20 10.19
CA HIS A 101 13.50 -8.90 10.74
C HIS A 101 12.29 -7.97 10.71
N LEU A 102 11.79 -7.64 11.90
CA LEU A 102 10.61 -6.81 12.05
C LEU A 102 10.95 -5.32 11.95
N ALA A 103 10.23 -4.61 11.11
CA ALA A 103 10.21 -3.15 11.04
C ALA A 103 8.84 -2.64 11.48
N LEU A 104 8.82 -1.71 12.43
CA LEU A 104 7.63 -1.02 12.91
C LEU A 104 7.70 0.45 12.53
N TYR A 105 6.56 1.06 12.25
CA TYR A 105 6.52 2.46 11.82
C TYR A 105 5.48 3.24 12.61
N ASP A 106 5.88 4.40 13.10
CA ASP A 106 4.96 5.46 13.50
C ASP A 106 4.80 6.50 12.35
N ALA A 107 4.21 7.65 12.64
CA ALA A 107 3.98 8.69 11.64
C ALA A 107 5.27 9.35 11.12
N GLY A 108 6.38 9.28 11.86
CA GLY A 108 7.64 9.98 11.52
C GLY A 108 8.86 9.08 11.43
N HIS A 109 8.82 7.88 12.04
CA HIS A 109 10.00 7.05 12.21
C HIS A 109 9.75 5.60 11.76
N ALA A 110 10.83 4.93 11.40
CA ALA A 110 10.89 3.48 11.26
C ALA A 110 11.77 2.91 12.38
N PHE A 111 11.32 1.84 13.02
CA PHE A 111 12.05 1.13 14.07
C PHE A 111 12.41 -0.26 13.56
N LEU A 112 13.70 -0.55 13.44
CA LEU A 112 14.19 -1.88 13.08
C LEU A 112 14.49 -2.67 14.35
N LEU A 113 13.84 -3.82 14.50
CA LEU A 113 14.02 -4.67 15.63
C LEU A 113 15.06 -5.77 15.32
N ASN A 114 16.03 -5.94 16.21
CA ASN A 114 17.13 -6.88 16.08
C ASN A 114 18.16 -6.50 15.01
N ASP A 115 19.02 -5.57 15.34
CA ASP A 115 19.99 -4.90 14.46
C ASP A 115 21.32 -5.65 14.22
N GLN A 116 21.51 -6.83 14.82
CA GLN A 116 22.82 -7.52 14.83
C GLN A 116 23.15 -8.27 13.54
N SER A 117 22.22 -8.46 12.65
CA SER A 117 22.47 -9.18 11.40
C SER A 117 23.17 -8.31 10.35
N ALA A 118 24.05 -8.93 9.53
CA ALA A 118 24.66 -8.26 8.37
C ALA A 118 23.61 -7.71 7.39
N TYR A 119 22.39 -8.23 7.49
CA TYR A 119 21.24 -7.90 6.67
C TYR A 119 20.60 -6.56 7.04
N VAL A 120 20.60 -6.16 8.31
CA VAL A 120 20.13 -4.83 8.73
C VAL A 120 20.89 -3.72 8.02
N ARG A 121 22.19 -3.93 7.73
CA ARG A 121 23.00 -2.99 6.95
C ARG A 121 22.57 -2.85 5.48
N GLU A 122 21.88 -3.85 4.92
CA GLU A 122 21.23 -3.71 3.60
C GLU A 122 19.88 -3.00 3.71
N LEU A 123 19.16 -3.20 4.82
CA LEU A 123 17.92 -2.47 5.10
C LEU A 123 18.13 -0.97 5.31
N ASP A 124 19.28 -0.56 5.84
CA ASP A 124 19.64 0.87 5.95
C ASP A 124 19.59 1.61 4.60
N LYS A 125 19.76 0.90 3.49
CA LYS A 125 19.63 1.50 2.15
C LYS A 125 18.17 1.76 1.78
N ASP A 126 17.27 0.89 2.23
CA ASP A 126 15.84 0.99 1.97
C ASP A 126 15.13 1.88 3.02
N LEU A 127 15.74 2.01 4.21
CA LEU A 127 15.20 2.75 5.36
C LEU A 127 16.31 3.56 6.04
N PRO A 128 16.89 4.60 5.37
CA PRO A 128 18.08 5.31 5.85
C PRO A 128 17.88 6.03 7.20
N ASP A 129 16.64 6.35 7.57
CA ASP A 129 16.30 7.05 8.81
C ASP A 129 15.76 6.09 9.90
N ALA A 130 15.95 4.78 9.72
CA ALA A 130 15.46 3.81 10.69
C ALA A 130 16.24 3.84 12.00
N ILE A 131 15.54 3.74 13.10
CA ILE A 131 16.07 3.66 14.45
C ILE A 131 16.20 2.18 14.83
N CYS A 132 17.44 1.71 15.02
CA CYS A 132 17.65 0.33 15.48
C CYS A 132 17.36 0.21 16.98
N VAL A 133 16.48 -0.72 17.33
CA VAL A 133 16.05 -0.97 18.72
C VAL A 133 16.08 -2.48 19.03
N PHE A 134 16.25 -2.83 20.30
CA PHE A 134 16.24 -4.24 20.73
C PHE A 134 14.85 -4.74 21.12
N ASP A 135 14.02 -3.84 21.63
CA ASP A 135 12.66 -4.10 22.05
C ASP A 135 11.69 -3.20 21.27
N PRO A 136 10.42 -3.60 21.13
CA PRO A 136 9.39 -2.72 20.55
C PRO A 136 9.35 -1.37 21.24
N PRO A 137 9.02 -0.29 20.50
CA PRO A 137 8.88 1.04 21.08
C PRO A 137 7.88 1.08 22.25
N SER A 138 8.04 2.11 23.11
CA SER A 138 7.09 2.35 24.21
C SER A 138 5.63 2.32 23.74
N PRO A 139 4.69 1.82 24.58
CA PRO A 139 3.25 1.84 24.27
C PRO A 139 2.68 3.21 23.90
N ASP A 140 3.37 4.29 24.24
CA ASP A 140 2.99 5.65 23.86
C ASP A 140 3.25 5.97 22.38
N VAL A 141 4.05 5.13 21.70
CA VAL A 141 4.33 5.26 20.26
C VAL A 141 3.22 4.55 19.48
N SER A 142 2.50 5.33 18.68
CA SER A 142 1.41 4.81 17.84
C SER A 142 1.95 4.11 16.60
N ILE A 143 2.08 2.79 16.65
CA ILE A 143 2.49 2.00 15.47
C ILE A 143 1.33 1.90 14.48
N ILE A 144 1.55 2.37 13.26
CA ILE A 144 0.56 2.45 12.19
C ILE A 144 0.85 1.52 11.01
N LYS A 145 2.07 0.97 10.95
CA LYS A 145 2.49 0.03 9.91
C LYS A 145 3.50 -0.94 10.50
N ALA A 146 3.48 -2.17 10.01
CA ALA A 146 4.54 -3.15 10.24
C ALA A 146 4.92 -3.83 8.92
N SER A 147 6.19 -4.18 8.78
CA SER A 147 6.70 -4.99 7.68
C SER A 147 7.75 -5.96 8.24
N ILE A 148 7.84 -7.14 7.66
CA ILE A 148 8.82 -8.14 8.05
C ILE A 148 9.70 -8.40 6.84
N CYS A 149 11.00 -8.25 7.01
CA CYS A 149 11.94 -8.66 6.00
C CYS A 149 12.39 -10.10 6.25
N CYS A 150 12.33 -10.92 5.21
CA CYS A 150 12.89 -12.27 5.20
C CYS A 150 14.25 -12.24 4.49
N ASP A 151 15.33 -12.50 5.20
CA ASP A 151 16.69 -12.52 4.62
C ASP A 151 16.97 -13.75 3.75
N ARG A 152 16.00 -14.69 3.71
CA ARG A 152 15.99 -15.87 2.85
C ARG A 152 14.81 -15.78 1.88
N PRO A 153 14.99 -15.11 0.73
CA PRO A 153 13.88 -14.86 -0.21
C PRO A 153 13.15 -16.12 -0.66
N GLU A 154 13.85 -17.25 -0.75
CA GLU A 154 13.27 -18.54 -1.10
C GLU A 154 12.28 -19.08 -0.05
N GLN A 155 12.34 -18.59 1.18
CA GLN A 155 11.47 -18.99 2.29
C GLN A 155 10.32 -18.01 2.55
N ILE A 156 10.23 -16.90 1.84
CA ILE A 156 9.25 -15.84 2.12
C ILE A 156 7.81 -16.34 2.17
N MET A 157 7.44 -17.24 1.25
CA MET A 157 6.08 -17.80 1.20
C MET A 157 5.81 -18.73 2.38
N ASP A 158 6.79 -19.55 2.77
CA ASP A 158 6.68 -20.45 3.91
C ASP A 158 6.57 -19.65 5.21
N MET A 159 7.38 -18.59 5.35
CA MET A 159 7.34 -17.71 6.52
C MET A 159 6.02 -16.93 6.60
N ALA A 160 5.52 -16.40 5.49
CA ALA A 160 4.21 -15.74 5.47
C ALA A 160 3.09 -16.71 5.88
N TYR A 161 3.14 -17.96 5.42
CA TYR A 161 2.18 -18.99 5.83
C TYR A 161 2.27 -19.33 7.32
N VAL A 162 3.47 -19.45 7.86
CA VAL A 162 3.68 -19.70 9.30
C VAL A 162 3.15 -18.54 10.14
N LEU A 163 3.48 -17.29 9.76
CA LEU A 163 3.00 -16.09 10.44
C LEU A 163 1.47 -15.98 10.39
N GLU A 164 0.86 -16.23 9.24
CA GLU A 164 -0.60 -16.24 9.10
C GLU A 164 -1.24 -17.31 10.00
N ARG A 165 -0.68 -18.51 10.06
CA ARG A 165 -1.19 -19.58 10.93
C ARG A 165 -1.14 -19.24 12.42
N GLU A 166 -0.07 -18.61 12.88
CA GLU A 166 0.16 -18.28 14.29
C GLU A 166 -0.58 -17.00 14.74
N LEU A 167 -0.77 -16.04 13.81
CA LEU A 167 -1.21 -14.68 14.14
C LEU A 167 -2.43 -14.22 13.33
N SER A 168 -3.14 -15.13 12.64
CA SER A 168 -4.30 -14.78 11.80
C SER A 168 -5.47 -14.13 12.55
N GLU A 169 -5.54 -14.25 13.88
CA GLU A 169 -6.54 -13.52 14.68
C GLU A 169 -6.28 -12.01 14.71
N TRP A 170 -5.02 -11.60 14.53
CA TRP A 170 -4.57 -10.22 14.67
C TRP A 170 -4.28 -9.55 13.34
N PHE A 171 -3.68 -10.30 12.41
CA PHE A 171 -3.04 -9.75 11.23
C PHE A 171 -3.35 -10.52 9.95
N THR A 172 -3.13 -9.84 8.84
CA THR A 172 -2.98 -10.41 7.50
C THR A 172 -1.54 -10.20 7.06
N PHE A 173 -0.93 -11.22 6.47
CA PHE A 173 0.46 -11.21 6.00
C PHE A 173 0.48 -11.30 4.48
N LEU A 174 1.04 -10.28 3.81
CA LEU A 174 1.04 -10.16 2.36
C LEU A 174 2.49 -10.11 1.85
N PRO A 175 3.00 -11.19 1.24
CA PRO A 175 4.31 -11.14 0.60
C PRO A 175 4.36 -10.07 -0.48
N SER A 176 5.31 -9.15 -0.37
CA SER A 176 5.52 -7.99 -1.20
C SER A 176 6.96 -7.98 -1.73
N GLY A 177 7.12 -7.83 -3.04
CA GLY A 177 8.45 -7.92 -3.66
C GLY A 177 9.10 -9.29 -3.45
N SER A 178 10.43 -9.29 -3.29
CA SER A 178 11.23 -10.51 -3.14
C SER A 178 11.55 -10.89 -1.69
N ARG A 179 11.44 -9.95 -0.75
CA ARG A 179 11.95 -10.10 0.62
C ARG A 179 11.00 -9.62 1.72
N TRP A 180 9.99 -8.83 1.38
CA TRP A 180 9.12 -8.20 2.34
C TRP A 180 7.81 -8.95 2.53
N ILE A 181 7.32 -8.96 3.76
CA ILE A 181 5.96 -9.36 4.10
C ILE A 181 5.32 -8.15 4.77
N ASP A 182 4.37 -7.54 4.09
CA ASP A 182 3.56 -6.47 4.64
C ASP A 182 2.59 -7.04 5.67
N VAL A 183 2.42 -6.34 6.79
CA VAL A 183 1.56 -6.74 7.90
C VAL A 183 0.51 -5.67 8.11
N THR A 184 -0.76 -6.08 8.05
CA THR A 184 -1.90 -5.20 8.37
C THR A 184 -2.74 -5.80 9.48
N PRO A 185 -3.43 -4.99 10.31
CA PRO A 185 -4.51 -5.49 11.15
C PRO A 185 -5.51 -6.24 10.26
N ARG A 186 -6.08 -7.36 10.76
CA ARG A 186 -6.88 -8.29 9.95
C ARG A 186 -8.05 -7.65 9.20
N HIS A 187 -8.63 -6.61 9.73
CA HIS A 187 -9.76 -5.88 9.13
C HIS A 187 -9.34 -4.72 8.22
N VAL A 188 -8.03 -4.48 8.06
CA VAL A 188 -7.49 -3.37 7.29
C VAL A 188 -6.90 -3.85 5.97
N SER A 189 -7.23 -3.15 4.91
CA SER A 189 -6.70 -3.38 3.56
C SER A 189 -6.86 -2.10 2.70
N LYS A 190 -6.24 -2.07 1.52
CA LYS A 190 -6.50 -1.02 0.53
C LYS A 190 -8.00 -0.90 0.18
N ALA A 191 -8.74 -2.02 0.18
CA ALA A 191 -10.17 -2.01 -0.08
C ALA A 191 -10.97 -1.31 1.02
N THR A 192 -10.70 -1.61 2.29
CA THR A 192 -11.41 -0.97 3.42
C THR A 192 -11.07 0.51 3.54
N GLY A 193 -9.81 0.89 3.23
CA GLY A 193 -9.42 2.30 3.14
C GLY A 193 -10.13 3.03 2.00
N LEU A 194 -10.20 2.42 0.82
CA LEU A 194 -10.94 2.98 -0.32
C LEU A 194 -12.43 3.12 -0.03
N GLU A 195 -13.04 2.15 0.64
CA GLU A 195 -14.44 2.22 1.07
C GLU A 195 -14.72 3.46 1.94
N GLN A 196 -13.80 3.83 2.82
CA GLN A 196 -13.92 5.03 3.65
C GLN A 196 -13.89 6.31 2.81
N VAL A 197 -12.97 6.42 1.83
CA VAL A 197 -12.92 7.54 0.89
C VAL A 197 -14.21 7.63 0.09
N MET A 198 -14.68 6.49 -0.45
CA MET A 198 -15.94 6.42 -1.21
C MET A 198 -17.14 6.86 -0.37
N ARG A 199 -17.21 6.40 0.90
CA ARG A 199 -18.28 6.81 1.83
C ARG A 199 -18.24 8.29 2.12
N TYR A 200 -17.07 8.88 2.28
CA TYR A 200 -16.91 10.32 2.51
C TYR A 200 -17.47 11.15 1.34
N TRP A 201 -17.21 10.71 0.10
CA TRP A 201 -17.66 11.40 -1.11
C TRP A 201 -19.06 10.96 -1.61
N GLY A 202 -19.66 9.95 -0.99
CA GLY A 202 -20.95 9.39 -1.44
C GLY A 202 -20.87 8.64 -2.76
N ILE A 203 -19.71 8.07 -3.10
CA ILE A 203 -19.43 7.36 -4.35
C ILE A 203 -19.71 5.87 -4.17
N GLN A 204 -20.33 5.24 -5.20
CA GLN A 204 -20.67 3.82 -5.19
C GLN A 204 -19.59 3.00 -5.92
N PRO A 205 -19.44 1.68 -5.61
CA PRO A 205 -18.43 0.82 -6.25
C PRO A 205 -18.46 0.83 -7.79
N ASP A 206 -19.63 0.89 -8.40
CA ASP A 206 -19.82 0.93 -9.85
C ASP A 206 -19.42 2.27 -10.50
N GLU A 207 -19.09 3.28 -9.69
CA GLU A 207 -18.58 4.58 -10.10
C GLU A 207 -17.04 4.69 -9.92
N VAL A 208 -16.37 3.58 -9.53
CA VAL A 208 -14.95 3.56 -9.20
C VAL A 208 -14.17 2.69 -10.20
N MET A 209 -13.10 3.26 -10.73
CA MET A 209 -12.07 2.56 -11.48
C MET A 209 -10.84 2.36 -10.57
N ALA A 210 -10.27 1.16 -10.53
CA ALA A 210 -9.08 0.89 -9.74
C ALA A 210 -8.00 0.16 -10.53
N PHE A 211 -6.75 0.53 -10.27
CA PHE A 211 -5.55 -0.03 -10.89
C PHE A 211 -4.69 -0.74 -9.84
N GLY A 212 -4.13 -1.90 -10.20
CA GLY A 212 -3.25 -2.66 -9.32
C GLY A 212 -2.61 -3.85 -10.02
N ASP A 213 -1.56 -4.40 -9.40
CA ASP A 213 -0.77 -5.51 -9.95
C ASP A 213 -0.49 -6.62 -8.94
N SER A 214 -0.60 -6.36 -7.65
CA SER A 214 -0.13 -7.27 -6.60
C SER A 214 -1.23 -7.74 -5.64
N MET A 215 -0.90 -8.68 -4.74
CA MET A 215 -1.89 -9.30 -3.86
C MET A 215 -2.53 -8.34 -2.86
N ASN A 216 -1.85 -7.25 -2.51
CA ASN A 216 -2.44 -6.22 -1.63
C ASN A 216 -3.51 -5.39 -2.33
N ASP A 217 -3.59 -5.43 -3.68
CA ASP A 217 -4.62 -4.79 -4.50
C ASP A 217 -5.83 -5.68 -4.73
N TYR A 218 -5.66 -7.00 -4.52
CA TYR A 218 -6.67 -8.00 -4.88
C TYR A 218 -8.06 -7.67 -4.31
N ALA A 219 -8.13 -7.32 -3.04
CA ALA A 219 -9.39 -6.97 -2.38
C ALA A 219 -10.00 -5.68 -2.96
N MET A 220 -9.17 -4.66 -3.23
CA MET A 220 -9.59 -3.39 -3.85
C MET A 220 -10.14 -3.62 -5.26
N LEU A 221 -9.42 -4.36 -6.09
CA LEU A 221 -9.84 -4.69 -7.45
C LEU A 221 -11.13 -5.51 -7.51
N ARG A 222 -11.36 -6.37 -6.52
CA ARG A 222 -12.64 -7.11 -6.42
C ARG A 222 -13.81 -6.27 -5.95
N TYR A 223 -13.54 -5.21 -5.23
CA TYR A 223 -14.57 -4.38 -4.61
C TYR A 223 -15.16 -3.36 -5.57
N VAL A 224 -14.38 -2.84 -6.51
CA VAL A 224 -14.80 -1.78 -7.44
C VAL A 224 -15.51 -2.32 -8.68
N GLY A 225 -16.30 -1.45 -9.32
CA GLY A 225 -17.04 -1.80 -10.55
C GLY A 225 -16.16 -1.87 -11.80
N HIS A 226 -15.00 -1.16 -11.82
CA HIS A 226 -14.12 -1.08 -13.00
C HIS A 226 -12.66 -1.45 -12.62
N PRO A 227 -12.37 -2.74 -12.33
CA PRO A 227 -11.01 -3.18 -12.04
C PRO A 227 -10.17 -3.25 -13.30
N CYS A 228 -9.07 -2.51 -13.34
CA CYS A 228 -8.04 -2.51 -14.38
C CYS A 228 -6.75 -3.16 -13.83
N VAL A 229 -6.39 -4.31 -14.33
CA VAL A 229 -5.22 -5.06 -13.85
C VAL A 229 -4.06 -4.87 -14.82
N MET A 230 -2.86 -4.64 -14.27
CA MET A 230 -1.66 -4.42 -15.09
C MET A 230 -1.20 -5.69 -15.81
N ALA A 231 -0.61 -5.53 -17.01
CA ALA A 231 -0.04 -6.67 -17.75
C ALA A 231 1.10 -7.36 -17.00
N ASN A 232 1.86 -6.62 -16.19
CA ASN A 232 2.91 -7.15 -15.31
C ASN A 232 2.38 -7.77 -14.02
N ALA A 233 1.06 -7.72 -13.74
CA ALA A 233 0.47 -8.23 -12.51
C ALA A 233 0.68 -9.74 -12.33
N ARG A 234 0.67 -10.16 -11.06
CA ARG A 234 0.69 -11.59 -10.69
C ARG A 234 -0.52 -12.32 -11.26
N TYR A 235 -0.33 -13.59 -11.65
CA TYR A 235 -1.40 -14.40 -12.25
C TYR A 235 -2.69 -14.43 -11.41
N ALA A 236 -2.58 -14.56 -10.09
CA ALA A 236 -3.74 -14.59 -9.20
C ALA A 236 -4.54 -13.26 -9.25
N VAL A 237 -3.88 -12.12 -9.39
CA VAL A 237 -4.52 -10.81 -9.51
C VAL A 237 -5.21 -10.67 -10.86
N LYS A 238 -4.63 -11.21 -11.93
CA LYS A 238 -5.26 -11.21 -13.27
C LYS A 238 -6.60 -11.96 -13.33
N GLN A 239 -6.87 -12.86 -12.38
CA GLN A 239 -8.15 -13.59 -12.34
C GLN A 239 -9.34 -12.71 -11.91
N VAL A 240 -9.12 -11.54 -11.32
CA VAL A 240 -10.20 -10.60 -10.97
C VAL A 240 -10.38 -9.49 -11.99
N ALA A 241 -9.55 -9.46 -13.03
CA ALA A 241 -9.60 -8.43 -14.06
C ALA A 241 -10.88 -8.54 -14.90
N GLN A 242 -11.58 -7.43 -15.05
CA GLN A 242 -12.49 -7.24 -16.19
C GLN A 242 -11.68 -6.78 -17.41
N HIS A 243 -10.62 -5.98 -17.16
CA HIS A 243 -9.71 -5.48 -18.18
C HIS A 243 -8.27 -5.68 -17.72
N VAL A 244 -7.47 -6.34 -18.54
CA VAL A 244 -6.01 -6.34 -18.41
C VAL A 244 -5.51 -5.24 -19.36
N ILE A 245 -4.89 -4.22 -18.78
CA ILE A 245 -4.29 -3.11 -19.54
C ILE A 245 -2.80 -3.36 -19.76
N GLY A 246 -2.08 -2.45 -20.42
CA GLY A 246 -0.64 -2.54 -20.58
C GLY A 246 0.15 -2.61 -19.27
N SER A 247 1.46 -2.62 -19.35
CA SER A 247 2.35 -2.60 -18.17
C SER A 247 2.56 -1.17 -17.65
N ASN A 248 3.12 -1.05 -16.44
CA ASN A 248 3.57 0.23 -15.91
C ASN A 248 4.70 0.85 -16.73
N ALA A 249 5.60 0.05 -17.31
CA ALA A 249 6.63 0.50 -18.24
C ALA A 249 6.06 1.16 -19.52
N GLU A 250 4.84 0.79 -19.91
CA GLU A 250 4.10 1.38 -21.02
C GLU A 250 3.19 2.55 -20.61
N HIS A 251 3.24 2.99 -19.37
CA HIS A 251 2.39 4.03 -18.80
C HIS A 251 0.89 3.77 -19.01
N ALA A 252 0.47 2.51 -18.84
CA ALA A 252 -0.87 2.07 -19.17
C ALA A 252 -1.96 2.70 -18.29
N VAL A 253 -1.66 3.05 -17.04
CA VAL A 253 -2.58 3.80 -16.17
C VAL A 253 -2.86 5.17 -16.77
N GLN A 254 -1.83 5.90 -17.17
CA GLN A 254 -1.95 7.24 -17.78
C GLN A 254 -2.72 7.18 -19.11
N ALA A 255 -2.45 6.15 -19.93
CA ALA A 255 -3.21 5.93 -21.17
C ALA A 255 -4.71 5.74 -20.88
N THR A 256 -5.05 4.90 -19.90
CA THR A 256 -6.45 4.66 -19.52
C THR A 256 -7.12 5.91 -18.91
N MET A 257 -6.40 6.69 -18.10
CA MET A 257 -6.90 7.97 -17.57
C MET A 257 -7.19 8.97 -18.69
N ARG A 258 -6.37 8.99 -19.74
CA ARG A 258 -6.55 9.86 -20.91
C ARG A 258 -7.79 9.46 -21.71
N GLU A 259 -7.95 8.16 -21.97
CA GLU A 259 -9.15 7.62 -22.63
C GLU A 259 -10.43 7.94 -21.83
N LEU A 260 -10.39 7.79 -20.50
CA LEU A 260 -11.51 8.18 -19.66
C LEU A 260 -11.82 9.67 -19.81
N LEU A 261 -10.81 10.53 -19.73
CA LEU A 261 -10.97 11.99 -19.83
C LEU A 261 -11.57 12.41 -21.18
N GLU A 262 -11.26 11.73 -22.28
CA GLU A 262 -11.83 11.96 -23.61
C GLU A 262 -13.31 11.52 -23.69
N SER A 263 -13.73 10.59 -22.84
CA SER A 263 -15.09 10.05 -22.79
C SER A 263 -16.05 10.86 -21.89
N LEU A 264 -15.53 11.77 -21.06
CA LEU A 264 -16.28 12.64 -20.13
C LEU A 264 -16.69 13.96 -20.79
#